data_16fad0cd13b64a6a4c6e38cd65a23039
#
_entry.id   16fad0cd13b64a6a4c6e38cd65a23039
#
_cell.length_a   1.000
_cell.length_b   1.000
_cell.length_c   1.000
_cell.angle_alpha   90.00
_cell.angle_beta   90.00
_cell.angle_gamma   90.00
#
_symmetry.space_group_name_H-M   'P 1'
#
loop_
_entity.id
_entity.type
_entity.pdbx_description
1 polymer ?
#
loop_
_entity_poly.entity_id
_entity_poly.type
_entity_poly.pdbx_seq_one_letter_code
_entity_poly.pdbx_strand_id
1 'polypeptide(L)'
;MRYLVVGLLCCMCLLAASSVYDFTLNSIDGQAAPLAAYKGKVLLLVNVASKCGFTPQYKGLEAVYEKYKDQGLVVIGFPANNFMAQEPGTNEEIKTFCSRTYNVSFPMYSKISVKGDDKAPLYQFLTEQKGGDIKWNFTKFLVGRDGTIVARFEPKVTPDSPEVVAAIEKALQ
;
A
#
# COMPACT_ATOMS: atom_id res chain seq x y z
N MET A 1 44.44 10.78 41.37
CA MET A 1 43.59 11.43 40.33
C MET A 1 42.70 10.34 39.70
N ARG A 2 41.39 10.36 40.03
CA ARG A 2 40.41 9.39 39.50
C ARG A 2 39.65 10.10 38.40
N TYR A 3 39.85 9.69 37.16
CA TYR A 3 39.09 10.20 36.03
C TYR A 3 37.72 9.53 35.97
N LEU A 4 36.68 10.31 36.21
CA LEU A 4 35.27 9.89 36.01
C LEU A 4 34.98 9.95 34.50
N VAL A 5 34.86 8.81 33.84
CA VAL A 5 34.37 8.73 32.46
C VAL A 5 32.83 8.77 32.53
N VAL A 6 32.25 9.93 32.23
CA VAL A 6 30.81 10.07 32.06
C VAL A 6 30.46 9.56 30.66
N GLY A 7 29.94 8.34 30.60
CA GLY A 7 29.43 7.77 29.37
C GLY A 7 28.13 8.48 28.96
N LEU A 8 28.19 9.22 27.87
CA LEU A 8 27.02 9.85 27.23
C LEU A 8 26.19 8.76 26.54
N LEU A 9 25.13 8.30 27.24
CA LEU A 9 24.16 7.36 26.67
C LEU A 9 23.31 8.13 25.65
N CYS A 10 23.68 8.03 24.36
CA CYS A 10 22.88 8.59 23.28
C CYS A 10 21.60 7.76 23.13
N CYS A 11 20.52 8.24 23.75
CA CYS A 11 19.17 7.66 23.58
C CYS A 11 18.71 7.99 22.15
N MET A 12 18.94 7.05 21.21
CA MET A 12 18.31 7.12 19.90
C MET A 12 16.81 6.91 20.09
N CYS A 13 16.04 7.99 20.19
CA CYS A 13 14.60 7.95 20.05
C CYS A 13 14.29 7.44 18.62
N LEU A 14 13.95 6.16 18.48
CA LEU A 14 13.26 5.69 17.29
C LEU A 14 11.91 6.44 17.24
N LEU A 15 11.84 7.45 16.37
CA LEU A 15 10.56 8.09 16.06
C LEU A 15 9.70 7.03 15.36
N ALA A 16 8.59 6.65 15.98
CA ALA A 16 7.61 5.80 15.34
C ALA A 16 7.05 6.52 14.09
N ALA A 17 6.79 5.77 13.02
CA ALA A 17 6.19 6.33 11.82
C ALA A 17 4.84 6.98 12.16
N SER A 18 4.64 8.21 11.73
CA SER A 18 3.44 9.01 11.99
C SER A 18 2.52 9.09 10.77
N SER A 19 3.03 8.73 9.60
CA SER A 19 2.35 8.86 8.31
C SER A 19 2.80 7.75 7.34
N VAL A 20 1.98 7.44 6.35
CA VAL A 20 2.37 6.55 5.25
C VAL A 20 3.56 7.10 4.44
N TYR A 21 3.80 8.39 4.48
CA TYR A 21 4.91 9.05 3.78
C TYR A 21 6.28 8.77 4.41
N ASP A 22 6.33 8.18 5.61
CA ASP A 22 7.57 7.82 6.29
C ASP A 22 8.18 6.52 5.76
N PHE A 23 7.46 5.81 4.87
CA PHE A 23 7.88 4.52 4.33
C PHE A 23 8.51 4.65 2.94
N THR A 24 9.62 3.92 2.77
CA THR A 24 10.25 3.68 1.47
C THR A 24 10.24 2.18 1.22
N LEU A 25 9.71 1.78 0.07
CA LEU A 25 9.70 0.41 -0.42
C LEU A 25 10.36 0.38 -1.80
N ASN A 26 10.41 -0.77 -2.45
CA ASN A 26 10.87 -0.88 -3.82
C ASN A 26 9.69 -0.87 -4.81
N SER A 27 9.83 -0.16 -5.91
CA SER A 27 8.93 -0.29 -7.06
C SER A 27 8.96 -1.72 -7.61
N ILE A 28 8.04 -2.07 -8.48
CA ILE A 28 8.02 -3.38 -9.15
C ILE A 28 9.32 -3.67 -9.93
N ASP A 29 10.05 -2.64 -10.32
CA ASP A 29 11.35 -2.73 -11.02
C ASP A 29 12.54 -2.75 -10.05
N GLY A 30 12.30 -2.87 -8.73
CA GLY A 30 13.33 -2.98 -7.71
C GLY A 30 14.02 -1.66 -7.32
N GLN A 31 13.55 -0.51 -7.81
CA GLN A 31 14.10 0.79 -7.47
C GLN A 31 13.47 1.34 -6.19
N ALA A 32 14.25 2.04 -5.37
CA ALA A 32 13.71 2.70 -4.18
C ALA A 32 12.59 3.67 -4.55
N ALA A 33 11.43 3.50 -3.95
CA ALA A 33 10.20 4.23 -4.23
C ALA A 33 9.60 4.74 -2.90
N PRO A 34 10.02 5.91 -2.42
CA PRO A 34 9.49 6.50 -1.20
C PRO A 34 8.04 6.95 -1.40
N LEU A 35 7.15 6.59 -0.47
CA LEU A 35 5.77 7.08 -0.48
C LEU A 35 5.69 8.60 -0.29
N ALA A 36 6.74 9.22 0.25
CA ALA A 36 6.88 10.67 0.31
C ALA A 36 6.77 11.37 -1.05
N ALA A 37 7.05 10.67 -2.16
CA ALA A 37 6.86 11.20 -3.51
C ALA A 37 5.39 11.55 -3.84
N TYR A 38 4.46 10.98 -3.08
CA TYR A 38 3.02 11.19 -3.25
C TYR A 38 2.41 12.16 -2.22
N LYS A 39 3.22 12.94 -1.49
CA LYS A 39 2.69 13.94 -0.55
C LYS A 39 1.69 14.86 -1.22
N GLY A 40 0.57 15.12 -0.54
CA GLY A 40 -0.53 15.94 -1.06
C GLY A 40 -1.47 15.22 -2.03
N LYS A 41 -1.24 13.93 -2.31
CA LYS A 41 -2.14 13.07 -3.08
C LYS A 41 -3.02 12.22 -2.17
N VAL A 42 -4.18 11.83 -2.65
CA VAL A 42 -5.00 10.78 -2.04
C VAL A 42 -4.47 9.45 -2.54
N LEU A 43 -4.22 8.49 -1.61
CA LEU A 43 -3.68 7.19 -2.00
C LEU A 43 -4.72 6.08 -1.75
N LEU A 44 -4.86 5.15 -2.69
CA LEU A 44 -5.55 3.89 -2.50
C LEU A 44 -4.51 2.76 -2.52
N LEU A 45 -4.13 2.29 -1.33
CA LEU A 45 -3.13 1.24 -1.14
C LEU A 45 -3.80 -0.12 -1.09
N VAL A 46 -3.39 -1.06 -1.95
CA VAL A 46 -4.08 -2.35 -2.11
C VAL A 46 -3.08 -3.51 -2.14
N ASN A 47 -3.27 -4.53 -1.29
CA ASN A 47 -2.54 -5.78 -1.44
C ASN A 47 -3.19 -6.65 -2.52
N VAL A 48 -2.43 -7.04 -3.52
CA VAL A 48 -2.94 -7.68 -4.74
C VAL A 48 -2.34 -9.06 -4.98
N ALA A 49 -3.00 -9.85 -5.83
CA ALA A 49 -2.51 -11.16 -6.24
C ALA A 49 -3.05 -11.54 -7.63
N SER A 50 -2.23 -12.27 -8.41
CA SER A 50 -2.52 -12.66 -9.79
C SER A 50 -3.42 -13.90 -9.93
N LYS A 51 -3.52 -14.74 -8.87
CA LYS A 51 -4.25 -16.03 -8.89
C LYS A 51 -5.34 -16.11 -7.83
N CYS A 52 -6.01 -15.00 -7.56
CA CYS A 52 -7.07 -14.89 -6.58
C CYS A 52 -8.45 -14.80 -7.25
N GLY A 53 -9.51 -15.28 -6.60
CA GLY A 53 -10.88 -15.05 -7.06
C GLY A 53 -11.25 -13.56 -7.18
N PHE A 54 -10.55 -12.68 -6.45
CA PHE A 54 -10.72 -11.22 -6.53
C PHE A 54 -9.80 -10.53 -7.54
N THR A 55 -8.94 -11.26 -8.26
CA THR A 55 -8.05 -10.68 -9.29
C THR A 55 -8.76 -9.81 -10.33
N PRO A 56 -10.02 -10.10 -10.75
CA PRO A 56 -10.77 -9.20 -11.64
C PRO A 56 -10.97 -7.78 -11.11
N GLN A 57 -10.77 -7.52 -9.81
CA GLN A 57 -10.82 -6.16 -9.25
C GLN A 57 -9.73 -5.23 -9.78
N TYR A 58 -8.67 -5.74 -10.43
CA TYR A 58 -7.72 -4.88 -11.16
C TYR A 58 -8.42 -3.95 -12.17
N LYS A 59 -9.49 -4.42 -12.82
CA LYS A 59 -10.29 -3.59 -13.74
C LYS A 59 -10.89 -2.37 -13.04
N GLY A 60 -11.48 -2.59 -11.85
CA GLY A 60 -12.06 -1.50 -11.05
C GLY A 60 -10.98 -0.57 -10.48
N LEU A 61 -9.82 -1.11 -10.06
CA LEU A 61 -8.69 -0.29 -9.61
C LEU A 61 -8.18 0.62 -10.73
N GLU A 62 -8.01 0.08 -11.94
CA GLU A 62 -7.59 0.87 -13.09
C GLU A 62 -8.65 1.92 -13.46
N ALA A 63 -9.92 1.54 -13.46
CA ALA A 63 -11.01 2.47 -13.78
C ALA A 63 -11.08 3.66 -12.82
N VAL A 64 -10.97 3.45 -11.51
CA VAL A 64 -10.96 4.56 -10.54
C VAL A 64 -9.67 5.37 -10.62
N TYR A 65 -8.53 4.73 -10.90
CA TYR A 65 -7.27 5.43 -11.11
C TYR A 65 -7.39 6.38 -12.31
N GLU A 66 -7.76 5.87 -13.47
CA GLU A 66 -7.93 6.66 -14.70
C GLU A 66 -8.93 7.83 -14.51
N LYS A 67 -10.03 7.57 -13.79
CA LYS A 67 -11.05 8.60 -13.54
C LYS A 67 -10.57 9.75 -12.65
N TYR A 68 -9.72 9.45 -11.64
CA TYR A 68 -9.41 10.41 -10.59
C TYR A 68 -7.92 10.82 -10.51
N LYS A 69 -7.02 10.26 -11.33
CA LYS A 69 -5.58 10.55 -11.29
C LYS A 69 -5.27 12.03 -11.47
N ASP A 70 -5.97 12.71 -12.38
CA ASP A 70 -5.76 14.13 -12.64
C ASP A 70 -6.32 15.02 -11.52
N GLN A 71 -7.20 14.49 -10.68
CA GLN A 71 -7.71 15.13 -9.47
C GLN A 71 -6.82 14.86 -8.24
N GLY A 72 -5.81 14.00 -8.40
CA GLY A 72 -4.82 13.72 -7.36
C GLY A 72 -4.97 12.39 -6.66
N LEU A 73 -5.75 11.43 -7.19
CA LEU A 73 -5.73 10.04 -6.73
C LEU A 73 -4.51 9.29 -7.28
N VAL A 74 -3.86 8.53 -6.43
CA VAL A 74 -2.89 7.52 -6.83
C VAL A 74 -3.32 6.17 -6.27
N VAL A 75 -3.51 5.18 -7.13
CA VAL A 75 -3.67 3.78 -6.74
C VAL A 75 -2.27 3.15 -6.67
N ILE A 76 -2.01 2.35 -5.63
CA ILE A 76 -0.72 1.65 -5.49
C ILE A 76 -0.99 0.19 -5.17
N GLY A 77 -0.49 -0.73 -6.02
CA GLY A 77 -0.60 -2.16 -5.83
C GLY A 77 0.65 -2.75 -5.16
N PHE A 78 0.44 -3.54 -4.10
CA PHE A 78 1.46 -4.30 -3.40
C PHE A 78 1.20 -5.79 -3.57
N PRO A 79 1.89 -6.48 -4.49
CA PRO A 79 1.77 -7.94 -4.63
C PRO A 79 2.12 -8.65 -3.33
N ALA A 80 1.31 -9.64 -2.93
CA ALA A 80 1.51 -10.37 -1.68
C ALA A 80 1.15 -11.85 -1.82
N ASN A 81 2.06 -12.73 -1.39
CA ASN A 81 1.89 -14.19 -1.50
C ASN A 81 1.39 -14.86 -0.20
N ASN A 82 0.95 -14.06 0.78
CA ASN A 82 0.58 -14.55 2.11
C ASN A 82 -0.72 -15.38 2.14
N PHE A 83 -1.56 -15.29 1.10
CA PHE A 83 -2.86 -15.94 1.07
C PHE A 83 -2.87 -17.05 0.03
N MET A 84 -2.74 -18.30 0.51
CA MET A 84 -2.76 -19.54 -0.32
C MET A 84 -1.78 -19.51 -1.50
N ALA A 85 -0.64 -18.84 -1.37
CA ALA A 85 0.36 -18.70 -2.42
C ALA A 85 -0.21 -18.21 -3.76
N GLN A 86 -1.15 -17.25 -3.70
CA GLN A 86 -1.86 -16.75 -4.89
C GLN A 86 -1.07 -15.68 -5.66
N GLU A 87 0.16 -15.37 -5.25
CA GLU A 87 1.10 -14.49 -5.98
C GLU A 87 2.48 -15.12 -6.11
N PRO A 88 2.61 -16.29 -6.81
CA PRO A 88 3.85 -17.04 -6.85
C PRO A 88 4.91 -16.42 -7.78
N GLY A 89 4.50 -15.57 -8.74
CA GLY A 89 5.36 -15.01 -9.77
C GLY A 89 6.48 -14.12 -9.24
N THR A 90 7.49 -13.88 -10.07
CA THR A 90 8.50 -12.83 -9.87
C THR A 90 7.88 -11.45 -10.07
N ASN A 91 8.56 -10.39 -9.66
CA ASN A 91 8.09 -9.02 -9.89
C ASN A 91 7.88 -8.72 -11.39
N GLU A 92 8.77 -9.23 -12.25
CA GLU A 92 8.68 -9.07 -13.71
C GLU A 92 7.45 -9.78 -14.29
N GLU A 93 7.20 -11.03 -13.84
CA GLU A 93 6.01 -11.80 -14.26
C GLU A 93 4.73 -11.11 -13.80
N ILE A 94 4.69 -10.59 -12.58
CA ILE A 94 3.55 -9.84 -12.03
C ILE A 94 3.31 -8.56 -12.84
N LYS A 95 4.37 -7.78 -13.10
CA LYS A 95 4.29 -6.57 -13.92
C LYS A 95 3.71 -6.86 -15.30
N THR A 96 4.24 -7.92 -15.94
CA THR A 96 3.78 -8.36 -17.25
C THR A 96 2.31 -8.80 -17.24
N PHE A 97 1.91 -9.58 -16.22
CA PHE A 97 0.52 -10.01 -16.04
C PHE A 97 -0.41 -8.82 -15.88
N CYS A 98 -0.10 -7.90 -14.97
CA CYS A 98 -0.92 -6.73 -14.70
C CYS A 98 -1.09 -5.83 -15.93
N SER A 99 0.00 -5.55 -16.64
CA SER A 99 -0.03 -4.69 -17.83
C SER A 99 -0.78 -5.33 -19.00
N ARG A 100 -0.53 -6.63 -19.29
CA ARG A 100 -1.11 -7.31 -20.46
C ARG A 100 -2.55 -7.73 -20.25
N THR A 101 -2.92 -8.12 -19.02
CA THR A 101 -4.24 -8.69 -18.75
C THR A 101 -5.26 -7.64 -18.34
N TYR A 102 -4.81 -6.61 -17.60
CA TYR A 102 -5.68 -5.60 -17.01
C TYR A 102 -5.36 -4.18 -17.43
N ASN A 103 -4.34 -3.97 -18.29
CA ASN A 103 -3.84 -2.65 -18.71
C ASN A 103 -3.48 -1.76 -17.52
N VAL A 104 -2.99 -2.34 -16.42
CA VAL A 104 -2.64 -1.59 -15.22
C VAL A 104 -1.59 -0.53 -15.56
N SER A 105 -1.96 0.73 -15.29
CA SER A 105 -1.11 1.91 -15.48
C SER A 105 -0.72 2.59 -14.17
N PHE A 106 -1.39 2.26 -13.06
CA PHE A 106 -1.04 2.78 -11.74
C PHE A 106 0.26 2.13 -11.19
N PRO A 107 0.95 2.81 -10.25
CA PRO A 107 2.17 2.30 -9.62
C PRO A 107 2.00 0.93 -8.99
N MET A 108 2.90 0.02 -9.37
CA MET A 108 3.07 -1.29 -8.73
C MET A 108 4.39 -1.32 -7.97
N TYR A 109 4.36 -1.90 -6.76
CA TYR A 109 5.53 -2.10 -5.93
C TYR A 109 6.02 -3.54 -5.99
N SER A 110 7.23 -3.80 -5.53
CA SER A 110 7.77 -5.15 -5.40
C SER A 110 6.92 -5.98 -4.45
N LYS A 111 6.90 -7.29 -4.65
CA LYS A 111 6.19 -8.21 -3.77
C LYS A 111 6.69 -8.10 -2.33
N ILE A 112 5.77 -7.99 -1.40
CA ILE A 112 6.02 -7.86 0.04
C ILE A 112 5.18 -8.84 0.85
N SER A 113 5.52 -9.03 2.12
CA SER A 113 4.64 -9.70 3.07
C SER A 113 3.69 -8.68 3.71
N VAL A 114 2.41 -9.05 3.80
CA VAL A 114 1.36 -8.20 4.43
C VAL A 114 0.77 -8.86 5.69
N LYS A 115 1.28 -10.04 6.08
CA LYS A 115 0.80 -10.81 7.23
C LYS A 115 1.93 -11.69 7.79
N GLY A 116 1.89 -11.97 9.08
CA GLY A 116 2.89 -12.81 9.77
C GLY A 116 4.04 -12.01 10.34
N ASP A 117 5.08 -12.72 10.78
CA ASP A 117 6.22 -12.13 11.50
C ASP A 117 7.12 -11.27 10.60
N ASP A 118 7.08 -11.54 9.29
CA ASP A 118 7.82 -10.81 8.25
C ASP A 118 6.99 -9.69 7.58
N LYS A 119 5.84 -9.33 8.18
CA LYS A 119 4.97 -8.26 7.69
C LYS A 119 5.77 -6.97 7.43
N ALA A 120 5.68 -6.43 6.22
CA ALA A 120 6.35 -5.19 5.85
C ALA A 120 5.96 -4.02 6.79
N PRO A 121 6.90 -3.14 7.17
CA PRO A 121 6.63 -2.05 8.11
C PRO A 121 5.44 -1.15 7.72
N LEU A 122 5.27 -0.86 6.43
CA LEU A 122 4.08 -0.15 5.96
C LEU A 122 2.79 -0.87 6.34
N TYR A 123 2.70 -2.19 6.12
CA TYR A 123 1.49 -2.96 6.43
C TYR A 123 1.32 -3.17 7.94
N GLN A 124 2.41 -3.21 8.71
CA GLN A 124 2.32 -3.15 10.16
C GLN A 124 1.64 -1.85 10.59
N PHE A 125 2.12 -0.70 10.12
CA PHE A 125 1.54 0.61 10.38
C PHE A 125 0.06 0.68 9.96
N LEU A 126 -0.28 0.27 8.72
CA LEU A 126 -1.65 0.32 8.20
C LEU A 126 -2.63 -0.50 9.08
N THR A 127 -2.22 -1.71 9.47
CA THR A 127 -3.07 -2.61 10.24
C THR A 127 -3.20 -2.22 11.71
N GLU A 128 -2.17 -1.62 12.30
CA GLU A 128 -2.22 -1.06 13.66
C GLU A 128 -3.15 0.16 13.73
N GLN A 129 -3.09 1.03 12.72
CA GLN A 129 -3.92 2.24 12.67
C GLN A 129 -5.38 1.96 12.35
N LYS A 130 -5.69 0.95 11.51
CA LYS A 130 -7.06 0.72 11.07
C LYS A 130 -7.38 -0.75 10.79
N GLY A 131 -8.20 -1.33 11.65
CA GLY A 131 -8.91 -2.58 11.40
C GLY A 131 -8.13 -3.87 11.58
N GLY A 132 -6.91 -3.83 12.16
CA GLY A 132 -6.13 -5.02 12.46
C GLY A 132 -5.66 -5.79 11.22
N ASP A 133 -5.24 -7.03 11.41
CA ASP A 133 -4.60 -7.84 10.36
C ASP A 133 -5.43 -7.98 9.08
N ILE A 134 -4.73 -8.02 7.95
CA ILE A 134 -5.29 -8.30 6.64
C ILE A 134 -5.80 -9.74 6.61
N LYS A 135 -7.06 -9.91 6.20
CA LYS A 135 -7.71 -11.22 6.15
C LYS A 135 -7.56 -11.90 4.79
N TRP A 136 -7.41 -11.13 3.71
CA TRP A 136 -7.30 -11.68 2.36
C TRP A 136 -6.70 -10.67 1.36
N ASN A 137 -6.41 -11.14 0.13
CA ASN A 137 -6.01 -10.28 -0.98
C ASN A 137 -7.09 -9.24 -1.31
N PHE A 138 -6.69 -8.11 -1.86
CA PHE A 138 -7.55 -7.00 -2.26
C PHE A 138 -8.22 -6.27 -1.07
N THR A 139 -7.58 -6.22 0.10
CA THR A 139 -7.90 -5.23 1.13
C THR A 139 -7.36 -3.88 0.70
N LYS A 140 -8.15 -2.82 0.85
CA LYS A 140 -7.81 -1.47 0.42
C LYS A 140 -7.74 -0.55 1.62
N PHE A 141 -6.72 0.34 1.63
CA PHE A 141 -6.63 1.47 2.56
C PHE A 141 -6.67 2.76 1.78
N LEU A 142 -7.61 3.64 2.10
CA LEU A 142 -7.68 4.98 1.57
C LEU A 142 -6.95 5.94 2.51
N VAL A 143 -6.04 6.71 1.94
CA VAL A 143 -5.18 7.65 2.67
C VAL A 143 -5.46 9.06 2.17
N GLY A 144 -5.67 9.98 3.09
CA GLY A 144 -5.88 11.40 2.79
C GLY A 144 -4.61 12.10 2.31
N ARG A 145 -4.74 13.34 1.85
CA ARG A 145 -3.63 14.16 1.35
C ARG A 145 -2.55 14.44 2.40
N ASP A 146 -2.91 14.37 3.66
CA ASP A 146 -2.03 14.55 4.83
C ASP A 146 -1.28 13.26 5.23
N GLY A 147 -1.58 12.12 4.56
CA GLY A 147 -1.00 10.83 4.86
C GLY A 147 -1.70 10.05 5.97
N THR A 148 -2.85 10.51 6.46
CA THR A 148 -3.67 9.77 7.43
C THR A 148 -4.56 8.74 6.76
N ILE A 149 -4.82 7.62 7.44
CA ILE A 149 -5.69 6.55 6.91
C ILE A 149 -7.15 6.92 7.19
N VAL A 150 -7.89 7.32 6.13
CA VAL A 150 -9.28 7.76 6.26
C VAL A 150 -10.29 6.61 6.19
N ALA A 151 -10.00 5.58 5.40
CA ALA A 151 -10.89 4.41 5.28
C ALA A 151 -10.11 3.11 5.03
N ARG A 152 -10.75 1.99 5.36
CA ARG A 152 -10.33 0.64 4.97
C ARG A 152 -11.54 -0.09 4.39
N PHE A 153 -11.32 -0.82 3.29
CA PHE A 153 -12.35 -1.62 2.64
C PHE A 153 -11.89 -3.07 2.55
N GLU A 154 -12.76 -3.97 2.97
CA GLU A 154 -12.49 -5.40 2.93
C GLU A 154 -12.52 -5.95 1.48
N PRO A 155 -11.95 -7.14 1.23
CA PRO A 155 -11.77 -7.69 -0.11
C PRO A 155 -13.04 -7.71 -0.99
N LYS A 156 -14.20 -7.97 -0.39
CA LYS A 156 -15.48 -8.07 -1.13
C LYS A 156 -16.01 -6.72 -1.64
N VAL A 157 -15.56 -5.61 -1.06
CA VAL A 157 -15.94 -4.27 -1.52
C VAL A 157 -15.12 -3.94 -2.75
N THR A 158 -15.77 -3.83 -3.91
CA THR A 158 -15.07 -3.56 -5.17
C THR A 158 -14.56 -2.12 -5.25
N PRO A 159 -13.44 -1.86 -5.94
CA PRO A 159 -12.85 -0.51 -6.01
C PRO A 159 -13.77 0.54 -6.64
N ASP A 160 -14.63 0.14 -7.54
CA ASP A 160 -15.60 0.95 -8.27
C ASP A 160 -16.99 0.98 -7.62
N SER A 161 -17.14 0.40 -6.43
CA SER A 161 -18.40 0.45 -5.68
C SER A 161 -18.75 1.88 -5.25
N PRO A 162 -20.03 2.21 -5.12
CA PRO A 162 -20.47 3.54 -4.65
C PRO A 162 -19.82 3.96 -3.33
N GLU A 163 -19.59 3.00 -2.43
CA GLU A 163 -18.94 3.24 -1.13
C GLU A 163 -17.51 3.72 -1.29
N VAL A 164 -16.69 3.04 -2.10
CA VAL A 164 -15.29 3.39 -2.33
C VAL A 164 -15.19 4.69 -3.11
N VAL A 165 -16.01 4.84 -4.14
CA VAL A 165 -16.05 6.06 -4.98
C VAL A 165 -16.38 7.29 -4.13
N ALA A 166 -17.45 7.23 -3.31
CA ALA A 166 -17.83 8.33 -2.44
C ALA A 166 -16.70 8.70 -1.43
N ALA A 167 -16.01 7.70 -0.88
CA ALA A 167 -14.89 7.96 0.03
C ALA A 167 -13.71 8.61 -0.70
N ILE A 168 -13.38 8.19 -1.93
CA ILE A 168 -12.35 8.80 -2.77
C ILE A 168 -12.72 10.26 -3.07
N GLU A 169 -13.94 10.51 -3.56
CA GLU A 169 -14.39 11.84 -3.91
C GLU A 169 -14.36 12.80 -2.71
N LYS A 170 -14.75 12.30 -1.53
CA LYS A 170 -14.64 13.07 -0.28
C LYS A 170 -13.19 13.38 0.10
N ALA A 171 -12.26 12.44 -0.09
CA ALA A 171 -10.85 12.62 0.24
C ALA A 171 -10.13 13.57 -0.74
N LEU A 172 -10.65 13.71 -1.97
CA LEU A 172 -10.12 14.59 -3.01
C LEU A 172 -10.50 16.06 -2.83
N GLN A 173 -11.58 16.37 -2.10
CA GLN A 173 -12.02 17.74 -1.76
C GLN A 173 -11.01 18.45 -0.86
#